data_c02304d47eae8bf5fae85e4443c47042
#
_entry.id   c02304d47eae8bf5fae85e4443c47042
#
_cell.length_a   1.000
_cell.length_b   1.000
_cell.length_c   1.000
_cell.angle_alpha   90.00
_cell.angle_beta   90.00
_cell.angle_gamma   90.00
#
_symmetry.space_group_name_H-M   'P 1'
#
loop_
_entity.id
_entity.type
_entity.pdbx_description
1 polymer ?
#
loop_
_entity_poly.entity_id
_entity_poly.type
_entity_poly.pdbx_seq_one_letter_code
_entity_poly.pdbx_strand_id
1 'polypeptide(L)'
;MNMRTELGTILAAVACCAAMAAGNGRPEESVECPVSANMRGHENTEWSIYYGYHLTDQNRHLPRVLLVGDSICNGYQRGVAQILEGKMNVSYWVSSYCVTSPGYLKRLALCLDEAKYDVVHFNNGLHSLGTPTGDWAKGLEAALRLIRAKQPSARIVWATSTPLKDAKRTAKARELNAAAADVVKRLGNIATDDLFALLDPLDREQNWSDTYHHKAPVRKKEAEQVAASVMAR
;
A
#
# COMPACT_ATOMS: atom_id res chain seq x y z
N MET A 1 1.15 -86.86 8.08
CA MET A 1 2.11 -86.06 8.87
C MET A 1 1.88 -84.61 8.49
N ASN A 2 0.96 -83.91 9.23
CA ASN A 2 0.43 -82.61 8.92
C ASN A 2 1.15 -81.57 9.79
N MET A 3 1.75 -80.61 9.12
CA MET A 3 2.19 -79.37 9.80
C MET A 3 1.30 -78.23 9.32
N ARG A 4 0.54 -77.72 10.26
CA ARG A 4 -0.26 -76.48 10.08
C ARG A 4 0.68 -75.32 10.50
N THR A 5 0.86 -74.37 9.61
CA THR A 5 1.50 -73.09 9.85
C THR A 5 0.43 -72.07 10.19
N GLU A 6 0.46 -71.50 11.39
CA GLU A 6 -0.39 -70.38 11.81
C GLU A 6 0.31 -69.06 11.42
N LEU A 7 -0.41 -68.24 10.63
CA LEU A 7 -0.03 -66.88 10.37
C LEU A 7 -0.52 -65.99 11.50
N GLY A 8 0.40 -65.48 12.30
CA GLY A 8 0.09 -64.39 13.26
C GLY A 8 0.09 -63.02 12.60
N THR A 9 -1.09 -62.38 12.61
CA THR A 9 -1.26 -61.00 12.13
C THR A 9 -0.86 -60.04 13.23
N ILE A 10 0.24 -59.29 13.04
CA ILE A 10 0.62 -58.21 13.93
C ILE A 10 -0.08 -56.93 13.45
N LEU A 11 -1.07 -56.45 14.20
CA LEU A 11 -1.65 -55.13 14.05
C LEU A 11 -0.72 -54.11 14.73
N ALA A 12 0.01 -53.32 13.96
CA ALA A 12 0.74 -52.17 14.47
C ALA A 12 -0.25 -50.99 14.55
N ALA A 13 -0.67 -50.62 15.75
CA ALA A 13 -1.42 -49.41 16.00
C ALA A 13 -0.45 -48.21 15.95
N VAL A 14 -0.53 -47.41 14.89
CA VAL A 14 0.12 -46.12 14.81
C VAL A 14 -0.70 -45.09 15.58
N ALA A 15 -0.29 -44.80 16.81
CA ALA A 15 -0.85 -43.69 17.58
C ALA A 15 -0.32 -42.37 16.99
N CYS A 16 -1.15 -41.69 16.22
CA CYS A 16 -0.87 -40.32 15.74
C CYS A 16 -1.12 -39.35 16.91
N CYS A 17 -0.04 -38.98 17.64
CA CYS A 17 -0.08 -37.88 18.58
C CYS A 17 -0.22 -36.58 17.82
N ALA A 18 -1.44 -36.08 17.61
CA ALA A 18 -1.69 -34.72 17.22
C ALA A 18 -1.35 -33.79 18.40
N ALA A 19 -0.15 -33.29 18.44
CA ALA A 19 0.20 -32.14 19.28
C ALA A 19 -0.56 -30.93 18.76
N MET A 20 -1.68 -30.62 19.41
CA MET A 20 -2.33 -29.30 19.25
C MET A 20 -1.40 -28.27 19.85
N ALA A 21 -0.59 -27.63 19.01
CA ALA A 21 0.04 -26.38 19.35
C ALA A 21 -1.09 -25.37 19.57
N ALA A 22 -1.35 -25.04 20.84
CA ALA A 22 -2.16 -23.89 21.18
C ALA A 22 -1.39 -22.64 20.71
N GLY A 23 -1.63 -22.27 19.46
CA GLY A 23 -1.20 -21.00 18.92
C GLY A 23 -1.90 -19.92 19.73
N ASN A 24 -1.13 -19.12 20.48
CA ASN A 24 -1.56 -17.81 20.95
C ASN A 24 -1.86 -16.95 19.71
N GLY A 25 -2.98 -17.20 19.05
CA GLY A 25 -3.51 -16.39 17.99
C GLY A 25 -3.82 -15.02 18.60
N ARG A 26 -2.98 -14.03 18.30
CA ARG A 26 -3.45 -12.65 18.38
C ARG A 26 -4.74 -12.61 17.57
N PRO A 27 -5.81 -11.99 18.09
CA PRO A 27 -7.03 -11.84 17.31
C PRO A 27 -6.63 -11.19 15.97
N GLU A 28 -7.00 -11.83 14.87
CA GLU A 28 -6.74 -11.33 13.52
C GLU A 28 -7.35 -9.93 13.45
N GLU A 29 -6.50 -8.90 13.30
CA GLU A 29 -6.94 -7.52 13.28
C GLU A 29 -7.88 -7.35 12.08
N SER A 30 -9.08 -6.81 12.31
CA SER A 30 -10.07 -6.64 11.25
C SER A 30 -9.49 -5.84 10.10
N VAL A 31 -9.45 -6.43 8.92
CA VAL A 31 -9.05 -5.75 7.67
C VAL A 31 -10.20 -4.99 7.02
N GLU A 32 -11.29 -4.79 7.74
CA GLU A 32 -12.41 -3.98 7.31
C GLU A 32 -12.21 -2.51 7.68
N CYS A 33 -12.68 -1.61 6.79
CA CYS A 33 -12.66 -0.19 7.09
C CYS A 33 -13.59 0.11 8.29
N PRO A 34 -13.14 0.92 9.28
CA PRO A 34 -13.93 1.24 10.46
C PRO A 34 -15.12 2.17 10.19
N VAL A 35 -15.28 2.66 8.97
CA VAL A 35 -16.41 3.49 8.54
C VAL A 35 -17.31 2.73 7.58
N SER A 36 -18.57 3.14 7.46
CA SER A 36 -19.56 2.49 6.58
C SER A 36 -19.04 2.43 5.14
N ALA A 37 -19.15 1.26 4.54
CA ALA A 37 -18.81 1.03 3.14
C ALA A 37 -19.65 1.88 2.15
N ASN A 38 -20.80 2.36 2.58
CA ASN A 38 -21.72 3.18 1.77
C ASN A 38 -21.41 4.68 1.81
N MET A 39 -20.35 5.10 2.50
CA MET A 39 -19.98 6.51 2.63
C MET A 39 -19.49 7.14 1.33
N ARG A 40 -19.16 6.33 0.33
CA ARG A 40 -18.69 6.79 -0.97
C ARG A 40 -19.56 6.21 -2.08
N GLY A 41 -19.98 7.07 -3.00
CA GLY A 41 -20.50 6.62 -4.29
C GLY A 41 -19.41 5.92 -5.09
N HIS A 42 -19.76 4.87 -5.81
CA HIS A 42 -18.85 4.20 -6.74
C HIS A 42 -18.51 5.12 -7.91
N GLU A 43 -17.26 5.07 -8.35
CA GLU A 43 -16.87 5.67 -9.63
C GLU A 43 -17.40 4.81 -10.79
N ASN A 44 -17.59 5.45 -11.96
CA ASN A 44 -18.06 4.73 -13.15
C ASN A 44 -17.09 3.63 -13.61
N THR A 45 -15.80 3.77 -13.30
CA THR A 45 -14.77 2.80 -13.59
C THR A 45 -13.89 2.60 -12.36
N GLU A 46 -13.90 1.40 -11.81
CA GLU A 46 -12.97 0.98 -10.76
C GLU A 46 -11.88 0.09 -11.35
N TRP A 47 -10.64 0.38 -10.97
CA TRP A 47 -9.48 -0.38 -11.44
C TRP A 47 -8.47 -0.58 -10.32
N SER A 48 -7.68 -1.65 -10.45
CA SER A 48 -6.62 -1.99 -9.51
C SER A 48 -5.53 -2.77 -10.26
N ILE A 49 -4.28 -2.34 -10.13
CA ILE A 49 -3.12 -2.96 -10.76
C ILE A 49 -2.09 -3.22 -9.67
N TYR A 50 -1.69 -4.48 -9.54
CA TYR A 50 -0.56 -4.89 -8.73
C TYR A 50 0.57 -5.39 -9.62
N TYR A 51 1.78 -4.98 -9.32
CA TYR A 51 3.01 -5.47 -9.92
C TYR A 51 3.98 -5.87 -8.82
N GLY A 52 4.26 -7.16 -8.71
CA GLY A 52 5.31 -7.71 -7.87
C GLY A 52 6.63 -7.76 -8.64
N TYR A 53 7.71 -7.28 -8.02
CA TYR A 53 9.02 -7.31 -8.66
C TYR A 53 9.51 -8.75 -8.85
N HIS A 54 10.01 -9.07 -10.05
CA HIS A 54 10.59 -10.38 -10.34
C HIS A 54 11.99 -10.50 -9.74
N LEU A 55 12.18 -11.46 -8.83
CA LEU A 55 13.45 -11.71 -8.18
C LEU A 55 14.35 -12.62 -9.01
N THR A 56 15.58 -12.20 -9.19
CA THR A 56 16.68 -12.95 -9.82
C THR A 56 17.85 -13.06 -8.86
N ASP A 57 18.87 -13.86 -9.22
CA ASP A 57 20.09 -13.96 -8.40
C ASP A 57 20.83 -12.63 -8.28
N GLN A 58 20.71 -11.76 -9.30
CA GLN A 58 21.35 -10.45 -9.32
C GLN A 58 20.69 -9.43 -8.42
N ASN A 59 19.40 -9.55 -8.13
CA ASN A 59 18.63 -8.51 -7.43
C ASN A 59 18.01 -8.97 -6.11
N ARG A 60 17.97 -10.27 -5.79
CA ARG A 60 17.32 -10.79 -4.58
C ARG A 60 17.87 -10.23 -3.27
N HIS A 61 19.10 -9.73 -3.27
CA HIS A 61 19.77 -9.13 -2.12
C HIS A 61 19.43 -7.65 -1.93
N LEU A 62 18.82 -7.01 -2.94
CA LEU A 62 18.46 -5.60 -2.86
C LEU A 62 17.23 -5.38 -1.97
N PRO A 63 17.18 -4.26 -1.25
CA PRO A 63 15.99 -3.90 -0.48
C PRO A 63 14.77 -3.75 -1.39
N ARG A 64 13.59 -3.89 -0.79
CA ARG A 64 12.30 -3.88 -1.50
C ARG A 64 11.44 -2.71 -1.07
N VAL A 65 10.87 -2.03 -2.05
CA VAL A 65 9.86 -1.00 -1.79
C VAL A 65 8.52 -1.38 -2.43
N LEU A 66 7.42 -1.16 -1.71
CA LEU A 66 6.07 -1.17 -2.24
C LEU A 66 5.58 0.27 -2.38
N LEU A 67 5.28 0.69 -3.60
CA LEU A 67 4.58 1.95 -3.86
C LEU A 67 3.08 1.68 -3.88
N VAL A 68 2.34 2.31 -2.99
CA VAL A 68 0.87 2.22 -2.93
C VAL A 68 0.28 3.58 -3.26
N GLY A 69 -0.66 3.62 -4.21
CA GLY A 69 -1.27 4.88 -4.60
C GLY A 69 -2.41 4.74 -5.61
N ASP A 70 -2.59 5.80 -6.36
CA ASP A 70 -3.63 5.94 -7.39
C ASP A 70 -3.02 6.16 -8.79
N SER A 71 -3.76 6.85 -9.65
CA SER A 71 -3.30 7.16 -11.02
C SER A 71 -2.07 8.09 -11.05
N ILE A 72 -1.84 8.90 -10.03
CA ILE A 72 -0.63 9.72 -9.91
C ILE A 72 0.58 8.82 -9.67
N CYS A 73 0.47 7.89 -8.73
CA CYS A 73 1.49 6.87 -8.50
C CYS A 73 1.74 6.04 -9.77
N ASN A 74 0.68 5.64 -10.48
CA ASN A 74 0.81 4.96 -11.77
C ASN A 74 1.56 5.81 -12.81
N GLY A 75 1.45 7.12 -12.72
CA GLY A 75 2.14 8.07 -13.60
C GLY A 75 3.65 8.12 -13.38
N TYR A 76 4.13 8.02 -12.14
CA TYR A 76 5.55 8.17 -11.81
C TYR A 76 6.27 6.84 -11.48
N GLN A 77 5.56 5.74 -11.20
CA GLN A 77 6.15 4.50 -10.69
C GLN A 77 7.28 3.93 -11.59
N ARG A 78 7.14 4.04 -12.92
CA ARG A 78 8.19 3.60 -13.86
C ARG A 78 9.45 4.44 -13.74
N GLY A 79 9.31 5.75 -13.58
CA GLY A 79 10.43 6.66 -13.34
C GLY A 79 11.16 6.33 -12.03
N VAL A 80 10.39 6.02 -10.96
CA VAL A 80 10.97 5.56 -9.69
C VAL A 80 11.75 4.26 -9.89
N ALA A 81 11.18 3.27 -10.57
CA ALA A 81 11.85 2.00 -10.84
C ALA A 81 13.15 2.18 -11.63
N GLN A 82 13.18 3.07 -12.62
CA GLN A 82 14.39 3.40 -13.38
C GLN A 82 15.47 4.06 -12.52
N ILE A 83 15.12 5.01 -11.65
CA ILE A 83 16.07 5.71 -10.76
C ILE A 83 16.65 4.75 -9.71
N LEU A 84 15.84 3.77 -9.28
CA LEU A 84 16.21 2.80 -8.25
C LEU A 84 16.79 1.50 -8.82
N GLU A 85 16.95 1.39 -10.12
CA GLU A 85 17.57 0.22 -10.76
C GLU A 85 18.94 -0.08 -10.15
N GLY A 86 19.16 -1.35 -9.80
CA GLY A 86 20.36 -1.80 -9.09
C GLY A 86 20.50 -1.35 -7.63
N LYS A 87 19.52 -0.61 -7.09
CA LYS A 87 19.53 -0.11 -5.70
C LYS A 87 18.38 -0.69 -4.87
N MET A 88 17.18 -0.80 -5.45
CA MET A 88 16.00 -1.36 -4.78
C MET A 88 15.11 -2.08 -5.79
N ASN A 89 14.41 -3.11 -5.31
CA ASN A 89 13.36 -3.78 -6.06
C ASN A 89 12.03 -3.04 -5.85
N VAL A 90 11.43 -2.52 -6.93
CA VAL A 90 10.22 -1.69 -6.86
C VAL A 90 9.00 -2.52 -7.25
N SER A 91 8.11 -2.76 -6.28
CA SER A 91 6.76 -3.26 -6.50
C SER A 91 5.76 -2.13 -6.36
N TYR A 92 4.58 -2.23 -6.95
CA TYR A 92 3.55 -1.22 -6.77
C TYR A 92 2.14 -1.82 -6.77
N TRP A 93 1.26 -1.19 -6.02
CA TRP A 93 -0.18 -1.38 -6.09
C TRP A 93 -0.85 -0.01 -6.26
N VAL A 94 -1.54 0.15 -7.38
CA VAL A 94 -2.24 1.39 -7.73
C VAL A 94 -3.70 1.09 -8.05
N SER A 95 -4.60 1.97 -7.59
CA SER A 95 -6.03 1.74 -7.74
C SER A 95 -6.84 3.03 -7.70
N SER A 96 -8.06 2.97 -8.19
CA SER A 96 -9.07 4.03 -8.04
C SER A 96 -9.84 3.97 -6.71
N TYR A 97 -9.49 3.05 -5.81
CA TYR A 97 -10.19 2.90 -4.54
C TYR A 97 -9.79 3.95 -3.51
N CYS A 98 -10.77 4.48 -2.80
CA CYS A 98 -10.58 5.23 -1.56
C CYS A 98 -10.30 4.27 -0.39
N VAL A 99 -9.60 4.72 0.65
CA VAL A 99 -9.40 3.92 1.88
C VAL A 99 -10.72 3.49 2.55
N THR A 100 -11.81 4.20 2.28
CA THR A 100 -13.16 3.85 2.75
C THR A 100 -13.95 2.97 1.78
N SER A 101 -13.38 2.60 0.63
CA SER A 101 -14.04 1.71 -0.33
C SER A 101 -14.14 0.29 0.23
N PRO A 102 -15.24 -0.44 -0.05
CA PRO A 102 -15.38 -1.82 0.35
C PRO A 102 -14.21 -2.68 -0.13
N GLY A 103 -13.63 -3.46 0.78
CA GLY A 103 -12.53 -4.37 0.46
C GLY A 103 -11.18 -3.69 0.16
N TYR A 104 -11.03 -2.36 0.35
CA TYR A 104 -9.73 -1.69 0.17
C TYR A 104 -8.65 -2.31 1.06
N LEU A 105 -8.93 -2.43 2.36
CA LEU A 105 -7.97 -2.99 3.33
C LEU A 105 -7.65 -4.45 3.03
N LYS A 106 -8.62 -5.25 2.55
CA LYS A 106 -8.37 -6.64 2.13
C LYS A 106 -7.40 -6.71 0.95
N ARG A 107 -7.56 -5.83 -0.05
CA ARG A 107 -6.63 -5.76 -1.20
C ARG A 107 -5.25 -5.28 -0.77
N LEU A 108 -5.19 -4.26 0.07
CA LEU A 108 -3.93 -3.79 0.65
C LEU A 108 -3.23 -4.91 1.41
N ALA A 109 -3.96 -5.67 2.25
CA ALA A 109 -3.41 -6.81 2.98
C ALA A 109 -2.79 -7.85 2.04
N LEU A 110 -3.48 -8.22 0.96
CA LEU A 110 -2.96 -9.16 -0.04
C LEU A 110 -1.64 -8.66 -0.66
N CYS A 111 -1.59 -7.38 -1.06
CA CYS A 111 -0.35 -6.81 -1.62
C CYS A 111 0.81 -6.78 -0.61
N LEU A 112 0.49 -6.57 0.68
CA LEU A 112 1.49 -6.59 1.75
C LEU A 112 1.98 -8.01 2.08
N ASP A 113 1.19 -9.04 1.80
CA ASP A 113 1.54 -10.45 2.04
C ASP A 113 2.40 -11.05 0.93
N GLU A 114 2.49 -10.40 -0.24
CA GLU A 114 3.28 -10.89 -1.39
C GLU A 114 4.78 -10.93 -1.12
N ALA A 115 5.30 -10.01 -0.29
CA ALA A 115 6.71 -9.97 0.04
C ALA A 115 6.97 -9.27 1.39
N LYS A 116 8.19 -9.45 1.91
CA LYS A 116 8.72 -8.54 2.94
C LYS A 116 9.27 -7.31 2.25
N TYR A 117 8.80 -6.14 2.68
CA TYR A 117 9.25 -4.84 2.18
C TYR A 117 10.10 -4.12 3.22
N ASP A 118 11.13 -3.42 2.76
CA ASP A 118 11.95 -2.55 3.60
C ASP A 118 11.33 -1.16 3.72
N VAL A 119 10.59 -0.75 2.68
CA VAL A 119 9.87 0.53 2.63
C VAL A 119 8.48 0.32 2.05
N VAL A 120 7.47 0.94 2.66
CA VAL A 120 6.14 1.10 2.06
C VAL A 120 5.88 2.59 1.89
N HIS A 121 5.85 3.06 0.64
CA HIS A 121 5.48 4.41 0.27
C HIS A 121 3.99 4.42 -0.07
N PHE A 122 3.20 5.18 0.69
CA PHE A 122 1.75 5.07 0.71
C PHE A 122 1.07 6.42 0.47
N ASN A 123 0.17 6.47 -0.50
CA ASN A 123 -0.74 7.58 -0.76
C ASN A 123 -2.18 7.06 -0.96
N ASN A 124 -3.16 7.83 -0.53
CA ASN A 124 -4.57 7.68 -0.91
C ASN A 124 -5.29 9.00 -0.63
N GLY A 125 -5.75 9.71 -1.65
CA GLY A 125 -6.40 11.00 -1.46
C GLY A 125 -7.27 11.45 -2.62
N LEU A 126 -6.81 11.40 -3.86
CA LEU A 126 -7.54 12.00 -4.98
C LEU A 126 -8.88 11.32 -5.28
N HIS A 127 -8.96 10.01 -5.08
CA HIS A 127 -10.24 9.28 -5.16
C HIS A 127 -11.14 9.48 -3.93
N SER A 128 -10.71 10.31 -2.98
CA SER A 128 -11.40 10.57 -1.71
C SER A 128 -11.96 11.99 -1.60
N LEU A 129 -11.87 12.80 -2.66
CA LEU A 129 -12.27 14.20 -2.63
C LEU A 129 -13.77 14.41 -2.30
N GLY A 130 -14.61 13.42 -2.56
CA GLY A 130 -16.03 13.41 -2.18
C GLY A 130 -16.32 12.78 -0.80
N THR A 131 -15.30 12.26 -0.11
CA THR A 131 -15.48 11.60 1.19
C THR A 131 -15.38 12.62 2.33
N PRO A 132 -16.24 12.52 3.38
CA PRO A 132 -16.07 13.32 4.58
C PRO A 132 -14.67 13.13 5.17
N THR A 133 -13.98 14.24 5.45
CA THR A 133 -12.56 14.21 5.86
C THR A 133 -12.31 13.36 7.11
N GLY A 134 -13.23 13.45 8.10
CA GLY A 134 -13.11 12.64 9.32
C GLY A 134 -13.22 11.13 9.09
N ASP A 135 -14.07 10.69 8.14
CA ASP A 135 -14.22 9.28 7.82
C ASP A 135 -13.05 8.78 6.98
N TRP A 136 -12.58 9.60 6.03
CA TRP A 136 -11.36 9.31 5.31
C TRP A 136 -10.15 9.18 6.24
N ALA A 137 -10.00 10.07 7.22
CA ALA A 137 -8.89 10.00 8.18
C ALA A 137 -8.91 8.72 9.03
N LYS A 138 -10.10 8.22 9.43
CA LYS A 138 -10.24 6.92 10.10
C LYS A 138 -9.79 5.76 9.19
N GLY A 139 -10.21 5.79 7.92
CA GLY A 139 -9.78 4.80 6.93
C GLY A 139 -8.27 4.84 6.67
N LEU A 140 -7.69 6.04 6.57
CA LEU A 140 -6.24 6.24 6.46
C LEU A 140 -5.50 5.65 7.66
N GLU A 141 -5.96 5.95 8.87
CA GLU A 141 -5.36 5.39 10.08
C GLU A 141 -5.40 3.86 10.10
N ALA A 142 -6.54 3.27 9.71
CA ALA A 142 -6.67 1.82 9.61
C ALA A 142 -5.70 1.23 8.58
N ALA A 143 -5.53 1.86 7.41
CA ALA A 143 -4.57 1.43 6.40
C ALA A 143 -3.11 1.50 6.91
N LEU A 144 -2.72 2.59 7.57
CA LEU A 144 -1.37 2.75 8.13
C LEU A 144 -1.09 1.75 9.26
N ARG A 145 -2.07 1.46 10.11
CA ARG A 145 -1.98 0.42 11.14
C ARG A 145 -1.82 -0.97 10.53
N LEU A 146 -2.59 -1.28 9.48
CA LEU A 146 -2.50 -2.53 8.74
C LEU A 146 -1.10 -2.71 8.12
N ILE A 147 -0.56 -1.66 7.48
CA ILE A 147 0.80 -1.68 6.93
C ILE A 147 1.81 -2.01 8.03
N ARG A 148 1.71 -1.34 9.17
CA ARG A 148 2.61 -1.58 10.31
C ARG A 148 2.50 -2.99 10.88
N ALA A 149 1.28 -3.52 10.97
CA ALA A 149 1.04 -4.87 11.49
C ALA A 149 1.61 -5.96 10.56
N LYS A 150 1.42 -5.81 9.24
CA LYS A 150 1.89 -6.79 8.26
C LYS A 150 3.37 -6.63 7.90
N GLN A 151 3.91 -5.42 8.00
CA GLN A 151 5.30 -5.09 7.64
C GLN A 151 5.99 -4.37 8.82
N PRO A 152 6.17 -5.06 9.98
CA PRO A 152 6.60 -4.41 11.22
C PRO A 152 8.02 -3.82 11.16
N SER A 153 8.85 -4.31 10.25
CA SER A 153 10.23 -3.82 10.03
C SER A 153 10.33 -2.78 8.92
N ALA A 154 9.26 -2.57 8.14
CA ALA A 154 9.29 -1.63 7.04
C ALA A 154 9.22 -0.19 7.54
N ARG A 155 10.01 0.68 6.92
CA ARG A 155 9.83 2.12 7.04
C ARG A 155 8.58 2.54 6.25
N ILE A 156 7.68 3.24 6.91
CA ILE A 156 6.47 3.77 6.27
C ILE A 156 6.71 5.22 5.87
N VAL A 157 6.39 5.54 4.63
CA VAL A 157 6.43 6.91 4.08
C VAL A 157 5.02 7.27 3.61
N TRP A 158 4.41 8.26 4.24
CA TRP A 158 3.17 8.86 3.77
C TRP A 158 3.48 9.90 2.71
N ALA A 159 2.92 9.75 1.50
CA ALA A 159 3.02 10.76 0.46
C ALA A 159 1.75 11.61 0.44
N THR A 160 1.90 12.94 0.46
CA THR A 160 0.78 13.86 0.38
C THR A 160 0.08 13.78 -0.98
N SER A 161 -1.25 13.94 -0.97
CA SER A 161 -2.02 14.03 -2.21
C SER A 161 -1.66 15.31 -2.96
N THR A 162 -1.43 15.19 -4.25
CA THR A 162 -0.97 16.29 -5.11
C THR A 162 -2.05 17.35 -5.32
N PRO A 163 -1.68 18.61 -5.61
CA PRO A 163 -2.63 19.61 -6.02
C PRO A 163 -3.22 19.29 -7.40
N LEU A 164 -4.42 19.79 -7.66
CA LEU A 164 -5.16 19.57 -8.90
C LEU A 164 -5.16 20.82 -9.76
N LYS A 165 -5.57 20.70 -11.02
CA LYS A 165 -5.75 21.86 -11.90
C LYS A 165 -6.84 22.80 -11.38
N ASP A 166 -7.90 22.25 -10.78
CA ASP A 166 -9.01 22.98 -10.19
C ASP A 166 -8.72 23.44 -8.75
N ALA A 167 -8.94 24.73 -8.47
CA ALA A 167 -8.62 25.34 -7.18
C ALA A 167 -9.46 24.77 -6.03
N LYS A 168 -10.77 24.48 -6.25
CA LYS A 168 -11.68 23.94 -5.23
C LYS A 168 -11.25 22.52 -4.83
N ARG A 169 -10.91 21.70 -5.83
CA ARG A 169 -10.41 20.35 -5.58
C ARG A 169 -9.04 20.38 -4.91
N THR A 170 -8.17 21.31 -5.29
CA THR A 170 -6.88 21.53 -4.61
C THR A 170 -7.08 21.90 -3.13
N ALA A 171 -8.05 22.76 -2.81
CA ALA A 171 -8.37 23.08 -1.42
C ALA A 171 -8.82 21.84 -0.63
N LYS A 172 -9.60 20.94 -1.24
CA LYS A 172 -9.98 19.66 -0.62
C LYS A 172 -8.80 18.73 -0.44
N ALA A 173 -7.89 18.62 -1.42
CA ALA A 173 -6.66 17.83 -1.28
C ALA A 173 -5.80 18.37 -0.12
N ARG A 174 -5.69 19.69 0.04
CA ARG A 174 -4.99 20.32 1.17
C ARG A 174 -5.64 20.00 2.52
N GLU A 175 -6.99 19.99 2.59
CA GLU A 175 -7.74 19.60 3.80
C GLU A 175 -7.46 18.12 4.17
N LEU A 176 -7.46 17.21 3.19
CA LEU A 176 -7.12 15.79 3.42
C LEU A 176 -5.67 15.66 3.90
N ASN A 177 -4.72 16.37 3.29
CA ASN A 177 -3.32 16.34 3.71
C ASN A 177 -3.12 16.85 5.14
N ALA A 178 -3.86 17.89 5.55
CA ALA A 178 -3.83 18.36 6.94
C ALA A 178 -4.35 17.30 7.92
N ALA A 179 -5.47 16.65 7.60
CA ALA A 179 -6.00 15.55 8.41
C ALA A 179 -5.04 14.35 8.45
N ALA A 180 -4.36 14.05 7.34
CA ALA A 180 -3.32 13.01 7.28
C ALA A 180 -2.14 13.34 8.19
N ALA A 181 -1.69 14.60 8.22
CA ALA A 181 -0.59 15.03 9.09
C ALA A 181 -0.90 14.76 10.57
N ASP A 182 -2.15 14.98 11.01
CA ASP A 182 -2.58 14.66 12.37
C ASP A 182 -2.57 13.15 12.64
N VAL A 183 -3.00 12.32 11.68
CA VAL A 183 -2.93 10.85 11.78
C VAL A 183 -1.48 10.38 11.86
N VAL A 184 -0.62 10.85 10.96
CA VAL A 184 0.81 10.51 10.91
C VAL A 184 1.52 10.90 12.21
N LYS A 185 1.27 12.11 12.70
CA LYS A 185 1.81 12.59 13.98
C LYS A 185 1.38 11.71 15.17
N ARG A 186 0.10 11.34 15.22
CA ARG A 186 -0.45 10.50 16.29
C ARG A 186 0.10 9.08 16.27
N LEU A 187 0.26 8.50 15.08
CA LEU A 187 0.83 7.16 14.92
C LEU A 187 2.33 7.11 15.16
N GLY A 188 3.07 8.18 14.86
CA GLY A 188 4.52 8.26 14.98
C GLY A 188 5.28 7.32 14.05
N ASN A 189 6.58 7.52 13.89
CA ASN A 189 7.46 6.69 13.07
C ASN A 189 6.96 6.48 11.61
N ILE A 190 6.40 7.53 11.02
CA ILE A 190 6.00 7.60 9.63
C ILE A 190 6.64 8.86 9.04
N ALA A 191 7.46 8.70 8.02
CA ALA A 191 8.04 9.81 7.29
C ALA A 191 6.99 10.42 6.34
N THR A 192 7.17 11.70 6.00
CA THR A 192 6.31 12.37 5.01
C THR A 192 7.09 12.68 3.76
N ASP A 193 6.54 12.31 2.61
CA ASP A 193 6.96 12.74 1.28
C ASP A 193 5.97 13.81 0.78
N ASP A 194 6.38 15.08 0.79
CA ASP A 194 5.50 16.20 0.49
C ASP A 194 5.43 16.49 -1.02
N LEU A 195 4.75 15.62 -1.77
CA LEU A 195 4.46 15.82 -3.19
C LEU A 195 3.54 17.03 -3.43
N PHE A 196 2.72 17.41 -2.43
CA PHE A 196 1.90 18.60 -2.55
C PHE A 196 2.76 19.86 -2.64
N ALA A 197 3.69 20.04 -1.72
CA ALA A 197 4.59 21.20 -1.70
C ALA A 197 5.50 21.24 -2.93
N LEU A 198 5.94 20.10 -3.45
CA LEU A 198 6.72 20.01 -4.69
C LEU A 198 5.97 20.62 -5.88
N LEU A 199 4.66 20.39 -5.97
CA LEU A 199 3.88 20.69 -7.18
C LEU A 199 3.04 21.96 -7.06
N ASP A 200 2.70 22.40 -5.84
CA ASP A 200 1.81 23.55 -5.62
C ASP A 200 2.30 24.87 -6.28
N PRO A 201 3.62 25.15 -6.33
CA PRO A 201 4.13 26.35 -7.00
C PRO A 201 4.06 26.32 -8.52
N LEU A 202 3.78 25.17 -9.14
CA LEU A 202 3.82 25.02 -10.59
C LEU A 202 2.59 25.62 -11.27
N ASP A 203 2.79 26.22 -12.44
CA ASP A 203 1.72 26.68 -13.32
C ASP A 203 0.84 25.50 -13.77
N ARG A 204 -0.46 25.58 -13.49
CA ARG A 204 -1.42 24.48 -13.71
C ARG A 204 -1.66 24.23 -15.21
N GLU A 205 -1.73 25.27 -16.02
CA GLU A 205 -2.01 25.13 -17.45
C GLU A 205 -0.84 24.49 -18.19
N GLN A 206 0.37 24.83 -17.78
CA GLN A 206 1.57 24.30 -18.40
C GLN A 206 1.90 22.88 -17.96
N ASN A 207 1.56 22.48 -16.73
CA ASN A 207 2.09 21.29 -16.09
C ASN A 207 1.06 20.16 -15.91
N TRP A 208 -0.26 20.44 -15.96
CA TRP A 208 -1.32 19.41 -15.90
C TRP A 208 -1.78 19.02 -17.29
N SER A 209 -2.00 17.73 -17.54
CA SER A 209 -2.57 17.18 -18.77
C SER A 209 -4.10 17.24 -18.77
N ASP A 210 -4.70 17.10 -17.60
CA ASP A 210 -6.14 17.20 -17.35
C ASP A 210 -6.39 17.73 -15.93
N THR A 211 -7.57 17.51 -15.36
CA THR A 211 -7.91 17.99 -14.02
C THR A 211 -7.03 17.41 -12.93
N TYR A 212 -6.54 16.18 -13.09
CA TYR A 212 -5.87 15.40 -12.05
C TYR A 212 -4.40 15.10 -12.38
N HIS A 213 -4.11 14.76 -13.64
CA HIS A 213 -2.85 14.14 -14.03
C HIS A 213 -1.83 15.16 -14.54
N HIS A 214 -0.58 14.79 -14.38
CA HIS A 214 0.57 15.64 -14.72
C HIS A 214 1.21 15.23 -16.05
N LYS A 215 1.79 16.23 -16.73
CA LYS A 215 2.62 16.01 -17.94
C LYS A 215 3.95 15.34 -17.57
N ALA A 216 4.63 14.78 -18.58
CA ALA A 216 5.84 14.00 -18.39
C ALA A 216 6.95 14.72 -17.58
N PRO A 217 7.23 16.02 -17.74
CA PRO A 217 8.26 16.70 -16.93
C PRO A 217 7.94 16.74 -15.45
N VAL A 218 6.65 16.84 -15.09
CA VAL A 218 6.20 16.83 -13.68
C VAL A 218 6.29 15.43 -13.12
N ARG A 219 5.83 14.40 -13.85
CA ARG A 219 5.97 13.00 -13.44
C ARG A 219 7.43 12.59 -13.19
N LYS A 220 8.37 13.18 -13.94
CA LYS A 220 9.80 12.98 -13.68
C LYS A 220 10.21 13.58 -12.33
N LYS A 221 9.78 14.81 -12.00
CA LYS A 221 10.05 15.43 -10.69
C LYS A 221 9.45 14.62 -9.54
N GLU A 222 8.21 14.13 -9.70
CA GLU A 222 7.57 13.22 -8.73
C GLU A 222 8.41 11.96 -8.53
N ALA A 223 8.85 11.31 -9.60
CA ALA A 223 9.68 10.12 -9.53
C ALA A 223 11.02 10.37 -8.82
N GLU A 224 11.66 11.49 -9.09
CA GLU A 224 12.92 11.90 -8.43
C GLU A 224 12.72 12.11 -6.92
N GLN A 225 11.65 12.81 -6.52
CA GLN A 225 11.35 13.03 -5.11
C GLN A 225 10.97 11.72 -4.39
N VAL A 226 10.09 10.91 -4.97
CA VAL A 226 9.71 9.62 -4.41
C VAL A 226 10.92 8.70 -4.26
N ALA A 227 11.78 8.61 -5.28
CA ALA A 227 13.01 7.81 -5.20
C ALA A 227 13.95 8.31 -4.09
N ALA A 228 14.11 9.61 -3.93
CA ALA A 228 14.89 10.19 -2.83
C ALA A 228 14.25 9.88 -1.48
N SER A 229 12.93 10.02 -1.36
CA SER A 229 12.18 9.77 -0.12
C SER A 229 12.26 8.31 0.33
N VAL A 230 12.15 7.33 -0.59
CA VAL A 230 12.26 5.90 -0.23
C VAL A 230 13.69 5.47 0.08
N MET A 231 14.71 6.17 -0.43
CA MET A 231 16.13 5.93 -0.13
C MET A 231 16.61 6.62 1.14
N ALA A 232 15.93 7.63 1.64
CA ALA A 232 16.28 8.30 2.90
C ALA A 232 16.31 7.29 4.06
N ARG A 233 17.27 7.47 4.99
CA ARG A 233 17.44 6.60 6.17
C ARG A 233 16.73 7.17 7.39
#